data_c476a7afd99c475d1b345ac67b187941
#
_entry.id   c476a7afd99c475d1b345ac67b187941
#
_cell.length_a   1.000
_cell.length_b   1.000
_cell.length_c   1.000
_cell.angle_alpha   90.00
_cell.angle_beta   90.00
_cell.angle_gamma   90.00
#
_symmetry.space_group_name_H-M   'P 1'
#
loop_
_entity.id
_entity.type
_entity.pdbx_description
1 polymer ?
#
loop_
_entity_poly.entity_id
_entity_poly.type
_entity_poly.pdbx_seq_one_letter_code
_entity_poly.pdbx_strand_id
1 'polypeptide(L)'
;VGMTVSASIPAAVISMGVIRVIMKKDSILESNMVQTIGSAGESLAAGAIFTLPVLFLWAKDGIMDSPSLLTIMLISLCGGILGVLFMVPLRNALIVKEHGTLPYPEGTACAEVLLAGEEGGASAKSVFAGMGFAALFKFITDGIKVIPSVITAPIKSLKTELSAEVYPALLGVGYICGPKIASYMFAGGILGWFVLIPAIVTFGGSTILYPGTISIADLYATKGASAIWSNYIKYIGAGAVATGGIISLIKSLPLIVKTFSDAIKGMKGDKNTGKLRTEQDIDMKAIAIGIVVVTIAIWLIPDIPVTILGAILIVIFGFFFATVSSRMVGIVGSSNNPVSGMAIATLLFATLCLKVTGDVGVHGMKGAIGIGSVICIIAAMAGDTSQDLKTGYILGATPKKQQIG
;
A
#
# COMPACT_ATOMS: atom_id res chain seq x y z
N VAL A 1 10.30 4.41 6.18
CA VAL A 1 9.49 3.53 5.36
C VAL A 1 8.70 4.39 4.37
N GLY A 2 8.73 4.08 3.04
CA GLY A 2 8.03 4.88 2.03
C GLY A 2 6.51 4.80 2.21
N MET A 3 5.85 5.93 2.04
CA MET A 3 4.40 6.05 2.07
C MET A 3 3.91 6.31 0.65
N THR A 4 2.67 5.94 0.37
CA THR A 4 1.96 6.24 -0.87
C THR A 4 0.95 7.36 -0.62
N VAL A 5 0.47 8.02 -1.67
CA VAL A 5 -0.61 9.00 -1.58
C VAL A 5 -1.83 8.38 -2.24
N SER A 6 -2.95 8.30 -1.52
CA SER A 6 -4.18 7.72 -2.07
C SER A 6 -4.83 8.66 -3.09
N ALA A 7 -5.14 8.10 -4.26
CA ALA A 7 -5.91 8.77 -5.30
C ALA A 7 -7.44 8.65 -5.11
N SER A 8 -7.90 7.92 -4.10
CA SER A 8 -9.33 7.63 -3.89
C SER A 8 -10.19 8.91 -3.77
N ILE A 9 -9.77 9.86 -2.91
CA ILE A 9 -10.54 11.10 -2.70
C ILE A 9 -10.49 12.01 -3.94
N PRO A 10 -9.31 12.29 -4.56
CA PRO A 10 -9.28 13.02 -5.82
C PRO A 10 -10.14 12.38 -6.92
N ALA A 11 -10.07 11.06 -7.08
CA ALA A 11 -10.89 10.33 -8.05
C ALA A 11 -12.39 10.48 -7.77
N ALA A 12 -12.80 10.42 -6.49
CA ALA A 12 -14.18 10.65 -6.08
C ALA A 12 -14.66 12.07 -6.47
N VAL A 13 -13.87 13.11 -6.18
CA VAL A 13 -14.24 14.50 -6.48
C VAL A 13 -14.32 14.73 -7.99
N ILE A 14 -13.34 14.24 -8.75
CA ILE A 14 -13.34 14.38 -10.21
C ILE A 14 -14.52 13.61 -10.82
N SER A 15 -14.81 12.39 -10.33
CA SER A 15 -15.92 11.59 -10.83
C SER A 15 -17.28 12.28 -10.61
N MET A 16 -17.49 12.89 -9.44
CA MET A 16 -18.72 13.66 -9.19
C MET A 16 -18.85 14.83 -10.16
N GLY A 17 -17.76 15.56 -10.41
CA GLY A 17 -17.77 16.64 -11.39
C GLY A 17 -18.15 16.16 -12.80
N VAL A 18 -17.52 15.08 -13.27
CA VAL A 18 -17.78 14.51 -14.61
C VAL A 18 -19.19 13.95 -14.70
N ILE A 19 -19.63 13.14 -13.75
CA ILE A 19 -20.95 12.47 -13.79
C ILE A 19 -22.07 13.51 -13.73
N ARG A 20 -21.98 14.52 -12.87
CA ARG A 20 -23.01 15.55 -12.76
C ARG A 20 -22.99 16.56 -13.89
N VAL A 21 -21.83 17.11 -14.23
CA VAL A 21 -21.74 18.21 -15.19
C VAL A 21 -21.78 17.72 -16.62
N ILE A 22 -21.06 16.64 -16.95
CA ILE A 22 -20.93 16.14 -18.31
C ILE A 22 -22.03 15.13 -18.64
N MET A 23 -22.20 14.13 -17.77
CA MET A 23 -23.17 13.05 -18.01
C MET A 23 -24.59 13.41 -17.56
N LYS A 24 -24.76 14.51 -16.80
CA LYS A 24 -26.05 14.99 -16.25
C LYS A 24 -26.80 13.91 -15.47
N LYS A 25 -26.07 13.06 -14.77
CA LYS A 25 -26.58 12.01 -13.91
C LYS A 25 -26.30 12.34 -12.46
N ASP A 26 -27.16 11.91 -11.56
CA ASP A 26 -26.99 12.03 -10.12
C ASP A 26 -26.93 10.61 -9.53
N SER A 27 -25.71 10.04 -9.44
CA SER A 27 -25.51 8.67 -8.97
C SER A 27 -24.24 8.56 -8.15
N ILE A 28 -24.41 8.54 -6.83
CA ILE A 28 -23.30 8.38 -5.87
C ILE A 28 -22.61 7.02 -6.05
N LEU A 29 -23.35 5.97 -6.40
CA LEU A 29 -22.77 4.64 -6.58
C LEU A 29 -21.93 4.53 -7.84
N GLU A 30 -22.26 5.27 -8.92
CA GLU A 30 -21.41 5.37 -10.11
C GLU A 30 -20.11 6.12 -9.76
N SER A 31 -20.19 7.22 -9.01
CA SER A 31 -19.01 7.95 -8.53
C SER A 31 -18.13 7.09 -7.64
N ASN A 32 -18.70 6.27 -6.77
CA ASN A 32 -17.96 5.31 -5.95
C ASN A 32 -17.27 4.23 -6.82
N MET A 33 -17.90 3.75 -7.88
CA MET A 33 -17.26 2.81 -8.82
C MET A 33 -16.07 3.42 -9.53
N VAL A 34 -16.19 4.66 -10.02
CA VAL A 34 -15.07 5.38 -10.66
C VAL A 34 -13.92 5.60 -9.68
N GLN A 35 -14.23 5.94 -8.43
CA GLN A 35 -13.25 6.08 -7.36
C GLN A 35 -12.52 4.75 -7.10
N THR A 36 -13.25 3.62 -6.99
CA THR A 36 -12.66 2.29 -6.78
C THR A 36 -11.72 1.90 -7.93
N ILE A 37 -12.13 2.09 -9.18
CA ILE A 37 -11.31 1.79 -10.36
C ILE A 37 -10.06 2.68 -10.41
N GLY A 38 -10.21 3.98 -10.10
CA GLY A 38 -9.10 4.92 -10.04
C GLY A 38 -8.08 4.57 -8.96
N SER A 39 -8.54 4.17 -7.79
CA SER A 39 -7.72 3.70 -6.68
C SER A 39 -6.95 2.40 -7.04
N ALA A 40 -7.61 1.46 -7.72
CA ALA A 40 -6.96 0.23 -8.18
C ALA A 40 -5.77 0.50 -9.10
N GLY A 41 -5.90 1.45 -10.03
CA GLY A 41 -4.80 1.86 -10.93
C GLY A 41 -3.61 2.43 -10.17
N GLU A 42 -3.86 3.27 -9.16
CA GLU A 42 -2.82 3.81 -8.29
C GLU A 42 -2.12 2.73 -7.48
N SER A 43 -2.88 1.78 -6.90
CA SER A 43 -2.34 0.68 -6.10
C SER A 43 -1.40 -0.21 -6.91
N LEU A 44 -1.72 -0.49 -8.18
CA LEU A 44 -0.84 -1.23 -9.08
C LEU A 44 0.49 -0.49 -9.28
N ALA A 45 0.42 0.81 -9.56
CA ALA A 45 1.61 1.63 -9.74
C ALA A 45 2.43 1.73 -8.45
N ALA A 46 1.80 1.97 -7.31
CA ALA A 46 2.43 2.06 -6.00
C ALA A 46 3.11 0.75 -5.60
N GLY A 47 2.47 -0.40 -5.81
CA GLY A 47 3.07 -1.69 -5.53
C GLY A 47 4.27 -2.02 -6.43
N ALA A 48 4.20 -1.63 -7.70
CA ALA A 48 5.25 -1.88 -8.69
C ALA A 48 6.50 -1.04 -8.46
N ILE A 49 6.36 0.24 -8.09
CA ILE A 49 7.46 1.21 -7.99
C ILE A 49 8.48 0.88 -6.89
N PHE A 50 8.11 0.12 -5.88
CA PHE A 50 9.03 -0.24 -4.78
C PHE A 50 9.99 -1.38 -5.12
N THR A 51 9.77 -2.10 -6.21
CA THR A 51 10.53 -3.32 -6.52
C THR A 51 11.00 -3.37 -7.96
N LEU A 52 10.12 -3.18 -8.94
CA LEU A 52 10.44 -3.34 -10.36
C LEU A 52 11.55 -2.40 -10.91
N PRO A 53 11.74 -1.15 -10.42
CA PRO A 53 12.79 -0.28 -10.92
C PRO A 53 14.20 -0.85 -10.81
N VAL A 54 14.46 -1.76 -9.86
CA VAL A 54 15.77 -2.40 -9.71
C VAL A 54 16.14 -3.24 -10.94
N LEU A 55 15.16 -3.82 -11.65
CA LEU A 55 15.41 -4.58 -12.88
C LEU A 55 16.01 -3.69 -13.98
N PHE A 56 15.55 -2.44 -14.08
CA PHE A 56 16.10 -1.46 -15.03
C PHE A 56 17.49 -0.98 -14.62
N LEU A 57 17.77 -0.85 -13.32
CA LEU A 57 19.10 -0.52 -12.82
C LEU A 57 20.09 -1.64 -13.16
N TRP A 58 19.73 -2.90 -12.92
CA TRP A 58 20.56 -4.05 -13.28
C TRP A 58 20.77 -4.19 -14.79
N ALA A 59 19.76 -3.85 -15.59
CA ALA A 59 19.91 -3.81 -17.04
C ALA A 59 20.91 -2.71 -17.47
N LYS A 60 20.83 -1.53 -16.86
CA LYS A 60 21.77 -0.43 -17.11
C LYS A 60 23.21 -0.79 -16.72
N ASP A 61 23.36 -1.56 -15.64
CA ASP A 61 24.68 -2.03 -15.18
C ASP A 61 25.18 -3.26 -15.97
N GLY A 62 24.45 -3.71 -16.99
CA GLY A 62 24.84 -4.84 -17.85
C GLY A 62 24.72 -6.22 -17.18
N ILE A 63 24.04 -6.31 -16.04
CA ILE A 63 23.86 -7.56 -15.30
C ILE A 63 22.82 -8.46 -15.98
N MET A 64 21.82 -7.86 -16.62
CA MET A 64 20.71 -8.56 -17.28
C MET A 64 20.11 -7.69 -18.40
N ASP A 65 19.29 -8.31 -19.27
CA ASP A 65 18.49 -7.58 -20.24
C ASP A 65 17.35 -6.81 -19.58
N SER A 66 16.94 -5.69 -20.18
CA SER A 66 15.80 -4.91 -19.70
C SER A 66 14.53 -5.73 -19.73
N PRO A 67 13.71 -5.68 -18.66
CA PRO A 67 12.44 -6.39 -18.64
C PRO A 67 11.52 -5.85 -19.73
N SER A 68 10.74 -6.74 -20.36
CA SER A 68 9.75 -6.32 -21.35
C SER A 68 8.57 -5.62 -20.68
N LEU A 69 7.95 -4.68 -21.41
CA LEU A 69 6.74 -4.01 -20.91
C LEU A 69 5.62 -5.02 -20.60
N LEU A 70 5.52 -6.09 -21.41
CA LEU A 70 4.57 -7.17 -21.20
C LEU A 70 4.79 -7.87 -19.87
N THR A 71 6.05 -8.16 -19.51
CA THR A 71 6.41 -8.79 -18.23
C THR A 71 5.97 -7.93 -17.05
N ILE A 72 6.25 -6.62 -17.10
CA ILE A 72 5.83 -5.69 -16.05
C ILE A 72 4.31 -5.64 -15.94
N MET A 73 3.61 -5.58 -17.07
CA MET A 73 2.16 -5.57 -17.13
C MET A 73 1.57 -6.86 -16.54
N LEU A 74 2.10 -8.03 -16.88
CA LEU A 74 1.63 -9.31 -16.37
C LEU A 74 1.85 -9.45 -14.87
N ILE A 75 3.02 -9.05 -14.35
CA ILE A 75 3.30 -9.05 -12.90
C ILE A 75 2.31 -8.15 -12.17
N SER A 76 2.10 -6.93 -12.70
CA SER A 76 1.19 -5.97 -12.09
C SER A 76 -0.25 -6.48 -12.10
N LEU A 77 -0.70 -7.01 -13.22
CA LEU A 77 -2.05 -7.56 -13.37
C LEU A 77 -2.28 -8.76 -12.43
N CYS A 78 -1.36 -9.72 -12.43
CA CYS A 78 -1.46 -10.89 -11.56
C CYS A 78 -1.43 -10.52 -10.08
N GLY A 79 -0.54 -9.61 -9.68
CA GLY A 79 -0.47 -9.10 -8.31
C GLY A 79 -1.74 -8.36 -7.90
N GLY A 80 -2.29 -7.53 -8.79
CA GLY A 80 -3.54 -6.82 -8.57
C GLY A 80 -4.73 -7.76 -8.38
N ILE A 81 -4.91 -8.71 -9.28
CA ILE A 81 -5.99 -9.71 -9.18
C ILE A 81 -5.88 -10.51 -7.88
N LEU A 82 -4.68 -11.00 -7.53
CA LEU A 82 -4.48 -11.72 -6.26
C LEU A 82 -4.76 -10.84 -5.05
N GLY A 83 -4.41 -9.55 -5.08
CA GLY A 83 -4.69 -8.59 -4.01
C GLY A 83 -6.19 -8.48 -3.73
N VAL A 84 -7.00 -8.31 -4.78
CA VAL A 84 -8.47 -8.30 -4.67
C VAL A 84 -8.98 -9.66 -4.17
N LEU A 85 -8.55 -10.78 -4.77
CA LEU A 85 -9.01 -12.11 -4.41
C LEU A 85 -8.71 -12.46 -2.94
N PHE A 86 -7.57 -12.00 -2.40
CA PHE A 86 -7.23 -12.20 -1.00
C PHE A 86 -8.02 -11.27 -0.05
N MET A 87 -8.40 -10.07 -0.53
CA MET A 87 -9.19 -9.14 0.30
C MET A 87 -10.66 -9.56 0.44
N VAL A 88 -11.26 -10.17 -0.60
CA VAL A 88 -12.69 -10.51 -0.58
C VAL A 88 -13.09 -11.35 0.65
N PRO A 89 -12.42 -12.46 1.00
CA PRO A 89 -12.76 -13.24 2.19
C PRO A 89 -12.52 -12.47 3.50
N LEU A 90 -11.64 -11.47 3.52
CA LEU A 90 -11.35 -10.67 4.70
C LEU A 90 -12.38 -9.56 4.93
N ARG A 91 -13.14 -9.17 3.89
CA ARG A 91 -14.09 -8.07 3.95
C ARG A 91 -15.07 -8.18 5.13
N ASN A 92 -15.70 -9.34 5.29
CA ASN A 92 -16.67 -9.52 6.38
C ASN A 92 -16.03 -9.37 7.76
N ALA A 93 -14.80 -9.85 7.94
CA ALA A 93 -14.08 -9.73 9.20
C ALA A 93 -13.69 -8.28 9.48
N LEU A 94 -12.99 -7.63 8.53
CA LEU A 94 -12.33 -6.35 8.77
C LEU A 94 -13.26 -5.15 8.60
N ILE A 95 -14.19 -5.20 7.64
CA ILE A 95 -15.05 -4.06 7.30
C ILE A 95 -16.40 -4.12 8.01
N VAL A 96 -17.00 -5.31 8.11
CA VAL A 96 -18.33 -5.45 8.70
C VAL A 96 -18.24 -5.69 10.19
N LYS A 97 -17.54 -6.75 10.64
CA LYS A 97 -17.48 -7.12 12.06
C LYS A 97 -16.63 -6.16 12.90
N GLU A 98 -15.51 -5.69 12.37
CA GLU A 98 -14.62 -4.74 13.04
C GLU A 98 -14.93 -3.27 12.67
N HIS A 99 -16.14 -2.96 12.22
CA HIS A 99 -16.55 -1.61 11.80
C HIS A 99 -16.26 -0.53 12.86
N GLY A 100 -16.50 -0.84 14.14
CA GLY A 100 -16.28 0.10 15.25
C GLY A 100 -14.80 0.23 15.69
N THR A 101 -13.95 -0.73 15.35
CA THR A 101 -12.53 -0.77 15.76
C THR A 101 -11.57 -0.36 14.64
N LEU A 102 -11.97 -0.59 13.39
CA LEU A 102 -11.22 -0.19 12.20
C LEU A 102 -11.97 0.94 11.48
N PRO A 103 -11.54 2.20 11.70
CA PRO A 103 -12.25 3.35 11.15
C PRO A 103 -12.10 3.49 9.63
N TYR A 104 -11.02 2.98 9.03
CA TYR A 104 -10.67 3.22 7.62
C TYR A 104 -10.77 4.71 7.28
N PRO A 105 -9.88 5.55 7.84
CA PRO A 105 -10.09 6.99 7.90
C PRO A 105 -10.28 7.64 6.52
N GLU A 106 -9.49 7.28 5.53
CA GLU A 106 -9.62 7.82 4.18
C GLU A 106 -10.85 7.29 3.45
N GLY A 107 -11.23 6.01 3.64
CA GLY A 107 -12.45 5.44 3.07
C GLY A 107 -13.70 6.08 3.63
N THR A 108 -13.69 6.37 4.92
CA THR A 108 -14.78 7.11 5.60
C THR A 108 -14.85 8.55 5.08
N ALA A 109 -13.71 9.24 4.99
CA ALA A 109 -13.65 10.59 4.42
C ALA A 109 -14.09 10.62 2.95
N CYS A 110 -13.73 9.60 2.16
CA CYS A 110 -14.17 9.47 0.78
C CYS A 110 -15.70 9.33 0.68
N ALA A 111 -16.31 8.53 1.55
CA ALA A 111 -17.75 8.41 1.62
C ALA A 111 -18.42 9.74 2.00
N GLU A 112 -17.87 10.46 2.99
CA GLU A 112 -18.37 11.78 3.39
C GLU A 112 -18.27 12.81 2.25
N VAL A 113 -17.17 12.80 1.49
CA VAL A 113 -16.99 13.67 0.31
C VAL A 113 -18.03 13.36 -0.77
N LEU A 114 -18.31 12.08 -1.03
CA LEU A 114 -19.33 11.68 -1.99
C LEU A 114 -20.74 12.09 -1.52
N LEU A 115 -21.05 11.91 -0.24
CA LEU A 115 -22.33 12.37 0.35
C LEU A 115 -22.47 13.89 0.30
N ALA A 116 -21.44 14.63 0.69
CA ALA A 116 -21.41 16.09 0.60
C ALA A 116 -21.61 16.60 -0.84
N GLY A 117 -21.06 15.85 -1.79
CA GLY A 117 -21.26 16.09 -3.21
C GLY A 117 -22.72 15.84 -3.63
N GLU A 118 -23.39 14.80 -3.12
CA GLU A 118 -24.78 14.50 -3.40
C GLU A 118 -25.73 15.54 -2.81
N GLU A 119 -25.48 15.96 -1.57
CA GLU A 119 -26.24 17.03 -0.93
C GLU A 119 -26.11 18.37 -1.66
N GLY A 120 -24.94 18.62 -2.27
CA GLY A 120 -24.67 19.88 -2.98
C GLY A 120 -24.46 21.06 -2.04
N GLY A 121 -24.76 22.26 -2.54
CA GLY A 121 -24.74 23.49 -1.73
C GLY A 121 -23.36 23.90 -1.20
N ALA A 122 -23.29 24.30 0.08
CA ALA A 122 -22.06 24.78 0.72
C ALA A 122 -21.02 23.68 0.91
N SER A 123 -21.44 22.45 1.24
CA SER A 123 -20.55 21.29 1.45
C SER A 123 -19.76 20.94 0.19
N ALA A 124 -20.44 20.85 -0.95
CA ALA A 124 -19.80 20.60 -2.23
C ALA A 124 -18.85 21.74 -2.64
N LYS A 125 -19.24 23.00 -2.43
CA LYS A 125 -18.36 24.15 -2.72
C LYS A 125 -17.07 24.11 -1.92
N SER A 126 -17.11 23.69 -0.65
CA SER A 126 -15.91 23.57 0.20
C SER A 126 -14.94 22.51 -0.32
N VAL A 127 -15.45 21.35 -0.80
CA VAL A 127 -14.64 20.27 -1.38
C VAL A 127 -13.93 20.77 -2.64
N PHE A 128 -14.66 21.39 -3.58
CA PHE A 128 -14.05 21.90 -4.83
C PHE A 128 -13.11 23.08 -4.58
N ALA A 129 -13.40 23.95 -3.62
CA ALA A 129 -12.50 25.05 -3.23
C ALA A 129 -11.19 24.51 -2.63
N GLY A 130 -11.27 23.48 -1.76
CA GLY A 130 -10.09 22.81 -1.20
C GLY A 130 -9.24 22.15 -2.28
N MET A 131 -9.86 21.46 -3.24
CA MET A 131 -9.17 20.87 -4.39
C MET A 131 -8.45 21.95 -5.23
N GLY A 132 -9.14 23.05 -5.53
CA GLY A 132 -8.56 24.18 -6.28
C GLY A 132 -7.39 24.83 -5.55
N PHE A 133 -7.50 25.04 -4.23
CA PHE A 133 -6.41 25.55 -3.40
C PHE A 133 -5.20 24.62 -3.41
N ALA A 134 -5.42 23.31 -3.20
CA ALA A 134 -4.34 22.32 -3.21
C ALA A 134 -3.65 22.22 -4.58
N ALA A 135 -4.41 22.27 -5.67
CA ALA A 135 -3.88 22.27 -7.02
C ALA A 135 -3.04 23.53 -7.31
N LEU A 136 -3.52 24.71 -6.91
CA LEU A 136 -2.79 25.97 -7.05
C LEU A 136 -1.49 25.94 -6.22
N PHE A 137 -1.55 25.46 -4.99
CA PHE A 137 -0.37 25.31 -4.14
C PHE A 137 0.67 24.40 -4.77
N LYS A 138 0.27 23.22 -5.27
CA LYS A 138 1.17 22.29 -5.96
C LYS A 138 1.74 22.89 -7.24
N PHE A 139 0.96 23.64 -7.99
CA PHE A 139 1.47 24.35 -9.15
C PHE A 139 2.55 25.39 -8.80
N ILE A 140 2.38 26.12 -7.69
CA ILE A 140 3.37 27.09 -7.20
C ILE A 140 4.65 26.40 -6.72
N THR A 141 4.53 25.28 -5.99
CA THR A 141 5.67 24.56 -5.41
C THR A 141 6.42 23.73 -6.44
N ASP A 142 5.73 22.92 -7.23
CA ASP A 142 6.35 21.95 -8.14
C ASP A 142 6.43 22.46 -9.58
N GLY A 143 5.45 23.25 -10.02
CA GLY A 143 5.41 23.83 -11.35
C GLY A 143 6.33 25.05 -11.49
N ILE A 144 6.05 26.11 -10.76
CA ILE A 144 6.81 27.38 -10.82
C ILE A 144 8.07 27.31 -9.92
N LYS A 145 8.07 26.44 -8.89
CA LYS A 145 9.18 26.24 -7.94
C LYS A 145 9.58 27.52 -7.16
N VAL A 146 8.61 28.37 -6.86
CA VAL A 146 8.82 29.61 -6.06
C VAL A 146 9.05 29.26 -4.58
N ILE A 147 8.36 28.25 -4.08
CA ILE A 147 8.47 27.79 -2.70
C ILE A 147 9.15 26.41 -2.74
N PRO A 148 10.20 26.16 -1.95
CA PRO A 148 10.80 24.84 -1.89
C PRO A 148 9.80 23.83 -1.32
N SER A 149 9.69 22.67 -1.97
CA SER A 149 8.81 21.59 -1.50
C SER A 149 9.29 20.97 -0.19
N VAL A 150 10.60 20.98 0.05
CA VAL A 150 11.22 20.44 1.28
C VAL A 150 12.07 21.54 1.92
N ILE A 151 11.85 21.78 3.19
CA ILE A 151 12.65 22.68 4.02
C ILE A 151 13.45 21.83 4.99
N THR A 152 14.77 21.86 4.93
CA THR A 152 15.66 21.09 5.79
C THR A 152 16.54 22.02 6.63
N ALA A 153 16.53 21.83 7.93
CA ALA A 153 17.38 22.51 8.89
C ALA A 153 18.30 21.52 9.61
N PRO A 154 19.61 21.47 9.28
CA PRO A 154 20.54 20.56 9.95
C PRO A 154 20.83 21.03 11.39
N ILE A 155 20.70 20.14 12.37
CA ILE A 155 21.00 20.39 13.79
C ILE A 155 22.32 19.70 14.09
N LYS A 156 23.43 20.36 13.82
CA LYS A 156 24.79 19.82 13.94
C LYS A 156 25.12 19.33 15.37
N SER A 157 24.63 20.02 16.40
CA SER A 157 24.85 19.68 17.81
C SER A 157 24.26 18.31 18.18
N LEU A 158 23.14 17.95 17.57
CA LEU A 158 22.45 16.65 17.76
C LEU A 158 22.77 15.64 16.67
N LYS A 159 23.63 15.98 15.70
CA LYS A 159 23.96 15.12 14.56
C LYS A 159 22.74 14.61 13.79
N THR A 160 21.71 15.45 13.67
CA THR A 160 20.45 15.18 13.01
C THR A 160 20.01 16.37 12.15
N GLU A 161 18.86 16.24 11.52
CA GLU A 161 18.21 17.33 10.78
C GLU A 161 16.71 17.36 11.07
N LEU A 162 16.14 18.55 11.05
CA LEU A 162 14.70 18.76 11.01
C LEU A 162 14.32 19.04 9.57
N SER A 163 13.52 18.18 8.97
CA SER A 163 13.02 18.35 7.62
C SER A 163 11.50 18.37 7.63
N ALA A 164 10.93 19.29 6.88
CA ALA A 164 9.49 19.38 6.67
C ALA A 164 9.19 19.47 5.19
N GLU A 165 8.37 18.57 4.71
CA GLU A 165 7.79 18.62 3.38
C GLU A 165 6.38 19.20 3.48
N VAL A 166 6.15 20.34 2.83
CA VAL A 166 4.82 20.97 2.80
C VAL A 166 4.02 20.39 1.65
N TYR A 167 3.28 19.33 1.95
CA TYR A 167 2.45 18.62 1.00
C TYR A 167 0.99 18.64 1.46
N PRO A 168 0.09 19.43 0.82
CA PRO A 168 -1.29 19.61 1.27
C PRO A 168 -2.08 18.31 1.40
N ALA A 169 -1.83 17.34 0.51
CA ALA A 169 -2.49 16.04 0.58
C ALA A 169 -2.14 15.29 1.88
N LEU A 170 -0.86 15.26 2.28
CA LEU A 170 -0.42 14.61 3.52
C LEU A 170 -0.92 15.35 4.76
N LEU A 171 -1.02 16.69 4.70
CA LEU A 171 -1.63 17.48 5.77
C LEU A 171 -3.11 17.09 5.96
N GLY A 172 -3.86 16.96 4.87
CA GLY A 172 -5.24 16.49 4.88
C GLY A 172 -5.38 15.07 5.44
N VAL A 173 -4.51 14.15 5.03
CA VAL A 173 -4.47 12.77 5.57
C VAL A 173 -4.20 12.77 7.08
N GLY A 174 -3.25 13.58 7.55
CA GLY A 174 -2.97 13.71 8.99
C GLY A 174 -4.20 14.21 9.77
N TYR A 175 -4.95 15.16 9.20
CA TYR A 175 -6.20 15.65 9.78
C TYR A 175 -7.29 14.55 9.84
N ILE A 176 -7.46 13.81 8.75
CA ILE A 176 -8.44 12.70 8.64
C ILE A 176 -8.12 11.57 9.62
N CYS A 177 -6.85 11.15 9.74
CA CYS A 177 -6.40 10.12 10.66
C CYS A 177 -6.57 10.52 12.14
N GLY A 178 -6.56 11.82 12.41
CA GLY A 178 -6.74 12.38 13.72
C GLY A 178 -5.49 12.33 14.62
N PRO A 179 -5.53 13.03 15.77
CA PRO A 179 -4.35 13.28 16.59
C PRO A 179 -3.74 12.01 17.20
N LYS A 180 -4.55 10.99 17.48
CA LYS A 180 -4.09 9.75 18.09
C LYS A 180 -3.15 8.98 17.16
N ILE A 181 -3.54 8.79 15.91
CA ILE A 181 -2.73 8.07 14.91
C ILE A 181 -1.55 8.94 14.48
N ALA A 182 -1.78 10.23 14.23
CA ALA A 182 -0.73 11.18 13.89
C ALA A 182 0.37 11.23 14.98
N SER A 183 0.01 11.15 16.26
CA SER A 183 0.99 11.13 17.36
C SER A 183 1.86 9.88 17.38
N TYR A 184 1.33 8.71 17.02
CA TYR A 184 2.14 7.48 16.90
C TYR A 184 3.15 7.60 15.74
N MET A 185 2.74 8.14 14.61
CA MET A 185 3.63 8.37 13.46
C MET A 185 4.71 9.39 13.82
N PHE A 186 4.33 10.49 14.47
CA PHE A 186 5.25 11.53 14.92
C PHE A 186 6.26 11.00 15.95
N ALA A 187 5.81 10.19 16.91
CA ALA A 187 6.69 9.53 17.89
C ALA A 187 7.71 8.61 17.20
N GLY A 188 7.29 7.85 16.17
CA GLY A 188 8.21 7.05 15.35
C GLY A 188 9.24 7.91 14.60
N GLY A 189 8.82 9.06 14.09
CA GLY A 189 9.70 10.06 13.47
C GLY A 189 10.73 10.61 14.47
N ILE A 190 10.29 11.02 15.67
CA ILE A 190 11.19 11.48 16.73
C ILE A 190 12.18 10.37 17.11
N LEU A 191 11.72 9.16 17.33
CA LEU A 191 12.60 8.03 17.66
C LEU A 191 13.66 7.82 16.57
N GLY A 192 13.28 7.81 15.30
CA GLY A 192 14.22 7.63 14.19
C GLY A 192 15.23 8.77 14.08
N TRP A 193 14.74 10.00 13.95
CA TRP A 193 15.56 11.16 13.62
C TRP A 193 16.30 11.75 14.83
N PHE A 194 15.67 11.83 16.00
CA PHE A 194 16.24 12.51 17.17
C PHE A 194 16.88 11.57 18.20
N VAL A 195 16.65 10.25 18.11
CA VAL A 195 17.25 9.26 19.02
C VAL A 195 18.19 8.34 18.27
N LEU A 196 17.69 7.59 17.28
CA LEU A 196 18.47 6.53 16.63
C LEU A 196 19.59 7.09 15.74
N ILE A 197 19.34 8.11 14.90
CA ILE A 197 20.37 8.71 14.05
C ILE A 197 21.50 9.31 14.91
N PRO A 198 21.25 10.18 15.90
CA PRO A 198 22.29 10.67 16.80
C PRO A 198 23.06 9.56 17.51
N ALA A 199 22.37 8.51 17.96
CA ALA A 199 23.02 7.37 18.62
C ALA A 199 23.95 6.63 17.65
N ILE A 200 23.49 6.28 16.45
CA ILE A 200 24.28 5.62 15.42
C ILE A 200 25.53 6.44 15.07
N VAL A 201 25.37 7.74 14.85
CA VAL A 201 26.51 8.63 14.48
C VAL A 201 27.48 8.81 15.65
N THR A 202 26.98 8.85 16.89
CA THR A 202 27.83 9.08 18.07
C THR A 202 28.61 7.82 18.46
N PHE A 203 27.96 6.66 18.47
CA PHE A 203 28.58 5.40 18.89
C PHE A 203 29.19 4.61 17.74
N GLY A 204 28.79 4.86 16.49
CA GLY A 204 29.28 4.17 15.31
C GLY A 204 30.68 4.60 14.86
N GLY A 205 31.05 5.88 15.03
CA GLY A 205 32.38 6.41 14.79
C GLY A 205 33.00 5.94 13.46
N SER A 206 34.19 5.34 13.54
CA SER A 206 34.94 4.81 12.40
C SER A 206 34.49 3.41 11.94
N THR A 207 33.45 2.84 12.56
CA THR A 207 32.96 1.51 12.20
C THR A 207 32.27 1.53 10.83
N ILE A 208 32.60 0.55 9.99
CA ILE A 208 31.88 0.28 8.73
C ILE A 208 30.86 -0.81 9.03
N LEU A 209 29.59 -0.45 8.99
CA LEU A 209 28.48 -1.38 9.26
C LEU A 209 27.72 -1.64 7.96
N TYR A 210 27.47 -2.91 7.64
CA TYR A 210 26.64 -3.28 6.50
C TYR A 210 25.21 -2.67 6.64
N PRO A 211 24.60 -2.14 5.57
CA PRO A 211 25.05 -2.11 4.16
C PRO A 211 25.92 -0.92 3.77
N GLY A 212 26.38 -0.10 4.71
CA GLY A 212 27.31 0.98 4.42
C GLY A 212 28.66 0.47 3.92
N THR A 213 29.26 1.19 3.00
CA THR A 213 30.59 0.89 2.39
C THR A 213 31.70 1.76 2.94
N ILE A 214 31.37 2.81 3.66
CA ILE A 214 32.27 3.75 4.33
C ILE A 214 31.93 3.85 5.80
N SER A 215 32.82 4.43 6.62
CA SER A 215 32.56 4.59 8.04
C SER A 215 31.31 5.42 8.32
N ILE A 216 30.64 5.18 9.45
CA ILE A 216 29.45 5.93 9.85
C ILE A 216 29.76 7.43 9.97
N ALA A 217 30.95 7.78 10.51
CA ALA A 217 31.41 9.16 10.63
C ALA A 217 31.58 9.83 9.26
N ASP A 218 32.23 9.15 8.30
CA ASP A 218 32.42 9.65 6.94
C ASP A 218 31.09 9.73 6.17
N LEU A 219 30.21 8.75 6.36
CA LEU A 219 28.88 8.75 5.76
C LEU A 219 28.07 9.98 6.22
N TYR A 220 28.10 10.26 7.51
CA TYR A 220 27.45 11.44 8.07
C TYR A 220 28.11 12.75 7.61
N ALA A 221 29.44 12.81 7.63
CA ALA A 221 30.20 14.02 7.23
C ALA A 221 29.97 14.40 5.74
N THR A 222 29.86 13.40 4.87
CA THR A 222 29.74 13.61 3.41
C THR A 222 28.30 13.78 2.95
N LYS A 223 27.36 13.05 3.54
CA LYS A 223 25.97 12.94 3.04
C LYS A 223 24.89 13.29 4.07
N GLY A 224 25.27 13.61 5.32
CA GLY A 224 24.35 14.04 6.36
C GLY A 224 23.50 12.95 6.99
N ALA A 225 22.50 13.36 7.79
CA ALA A 225 21.62 12.47 8.54
C ALA A 225 20.73 11.62 7.65
N SER A 226 20.30 12.14 6.50
CA SER A 226 19.49 11.42 5.52
C SER A 226 20.19 10.15 4.99
N ALA A 227 21.52 10.14 4.89
CA ALA A 227 22.27 8.95 4.50
C ALA A 227 22.29 7.87 5.60
N ILE A 228 22.35 8.28 6.88
CA ILE A 228 22.21 7.36 8.02
C ILE A 228 20.80 6.76 8.02
N TRP A 229 19.78 7.57 7.74
CA TRP A 229 18.41 7.09 7.61
C TRP A 229 18.28 6.03 6.52
N SER A 230 18.78 6.30 5.32
CA SER A 230 18.64 5.39 4.17
C SER A 230 19.42 4.09 4.30
N ASN A 231 20.56 4.10 5.01
CA ASN A 231 21.40 2.91 5.19
C ASN A 231 21.03 2.07 6.41
N TYR A 232 20.43 2.66 7.47
CA TYR A 232 20.21 1.95 8.73
C TYR A 232 18.77 2.04 9.24
N ILE A 233 18.22 3.27 9.41
CA ILE A 233 16.92 3.46 10.04
C ILE A 233 15.79 2.83 9.22
N LYS A 234 15.87 2.92 7.90
CA LYS A 234 14.91 2.31 6.97
C LYS A 234 14.74 0.81 7.21
N TYR A 235 15.84 0.09 7.47
CA TYR A 235 15.78 -1.36 7.74
C TYR A 235 15.24 -1.67 9.13
N ILE A 236 15.56 -0.83 10.14
CA ILE A 236 14.97 -0.93 11.48
C ILE A 236 13.44 -0.75 11.36
N GLY A 237 13.00 0.26 10.61
CA GLY A 237 11.59 0.51 10.35
C GLY A 237 10.91 -0.66 9.64
N ALA A 238 11.56 -1.24 8.63
CA ALA A 238 11.04 -2.42 7.91
C ALA A 238 10.88 -3.63 8.85
N GLY A 239 11.87 -3.88 9.73
CA GLY A 239 11.80 -4.92 10.75
C GLY A 239 10.66 -4.70 11.74
N ALA A 240 10.46 -3.45 12.19
CA ALA A 240 9.35 -3.08 13.07
C ALA A 240 7.99 -3.34 12.41
N VAL A 241 7.83 -2.98 11.13
CA VAL A 241 6.61 -3.26 10.36
C VAL A 241 6.37 -4.75 10.22
N ALA A 242 7.39 -5.53 9.88
CA ALA A 242 7.28 -6.99 9.75
C ALA A 242 6.86 -7.62 11.08
N THR A 243 7.51 -7.25 12.18
CA THR A 243 7.20 -7.76 13.54
C THR A 243 5.78 -7.35 13.98
N GLY A 244 5.42 -6.09 13.80
CA GLY A 244 4.08 -5.59 14.10
C GLY A 244 3.01 -6.28 13.27
N GLY A 245 3.30 -6.56 11.99
CA GLY A 245 2.46 -7.34 11.09
C GLY A 245 2.24 -8.77 11.58
N ILE A 246 3.30 -9.47 12.00
CA ILE A 246 3.22 -10.82 12.56
C ILE A 246 2.34 -10.84 13.81
N ILE A 247 2.59 -9.91 14.75
CA ILE A 247 1.78 -9.82 15.99
C ILE A 247 0.31 -9.53 15.66
N SER A 248 0.05 -8.63 14.71
CA SER A 248 -1.30 -8.29 14.27
C SER A 248 -2.00 -9.48 13.63
N LEU A 249 -1.29 -10.26 12.79
CA LEU A 249 -1.83 -11.48 12.19
C LEU A 249 -2.18 -12.51 13.26
N ILE A 250 -1.27 -12.80 14.20
CA ILE A 250 -1.52 -13.77 15.26
C ILE A 250 -2.78 -13.41 16.05
N LYS A 251 -2.95 -12.12 16.37
CA LYS A 251 -4.16 -11.62 17.07
C LYS A 251 -5.43 -11.74 16.23
N SER A 252 -5.34 -11.58 14.92
CA SER A 252 -6.47 -11.65 14.00
C SER A 252 -6.76 -13.05 13.51
N LEU A 253 -5.83 -13.98 13.64
CA LEU A 253 -5.93 -15.35 13.12
C LEU A 253 -7.19 -16.09 13.57
N PRO A 254 -7.62 -16.05 14.84
CA PRO A 254 -8.87 -16.70 15.27
C PRO A 254 -10.10 -16.18 14.51
N LEU A 255 -10.17 -14.86 14.29
CA LEU A 255 -11.27 -14.25 13.55
C LEU A 255 -11.23 -14.62 12.06
N ILE A 256 -10.05 -14.63 11.48
CA ILE A 256 -9.82 -15.01 10.07
C ILE A 256 -10.22 -16.47 9.85
N VAL A 257 -9.71 -17.39 10.68
CA VAL A 257 -10.01 -18.83 10.61
C VAL A 257 -11.51 -19.07 10.78
N LYS A 258 -12.16 -18.41 11.74
CA LYS A 258 -13.61 -18.49 11.93
C LYS A 258 -14.35 -18.01 10.69
N THR A 259 -13.98 -16.87 10.12
CA THR A 259 -14.64 -16.30 8.93
C THR A 259 -14.45 -17.22 7.71
N PHE A 260 -13.26 -17.79 7.51
CA PHE A 260 -13.03 -18.80 6.48
C PHE A 260 -13.84 -20.08 6.70
N SER A 261 -13.87 -20.58 7.94
CA SER A 261 -14.67 -21.76 8.29
C SER A 261 -16.15 -21.54 8.03
N ASP A 262 -16.66 -20.36 8.41
CA ASP A 262 -18.07 -19.99 8.18
C ASP A 262 -18.36 -19.84 6.68
N ALA A 263 -17.41 -19.28 5.90
CA ALA A 263 -17.52 -19.18 4.45
C ALA A 263 -17.53 -20.55 3.78
N ILE A 264 -16.65 -21.48 4.20
CA ILE A 264 -16.60 -22.85 3.67
C ILE A 264 -17.87 -23.64 4.05
N LYS A 265 -18.37 -23.47 5.27
CA LYS A 265 -19.65 -24.08 5.68
C LYS A 265 -20.81 -23.52 4.87
N GLY A 266 -20.83 -22.22 4.60
CA GLY A 266 -21.80 -21.57 3.72
C GLY A 266 -21.74 -22.07 2.26
N MET A 267 -20.60 -22.60 1.80
CA MET A 267 -20.48 -23.23 0.48
C MET A 267 -21.23 -24.56 0.36
N LYS A 268 -21.50 -25.25 1.49
CA LYS A 268 -22.27 -26.51 1.53
C LYS A 268 -23.77 -26.31 1.73
N GLY A 269 -24.17 -25.11 2.18
CA GLY A 269 -25.56 -24.71 2.39
C GLY A 269 -25.97 -23.62 1.41
N ASP A 270 -27.01 -23.89 0.74
CA ASP A 270 -27.86 -23.15 -0.19
C ASP A 270 -27.46 -21.74 -0.68
N LYS A 271 -27.75 -21.55 -1.97
CA LYS A 271 -27.56 -20.40 -2.82
C LYS A 271 -27.96 -19.06 -2.18
N ASN A 272 -27.34 -17.99 -2.63
CA ASN A 272 -27.60 -16.55 -2.44
C ASN A 272 -29.07 -16.06 -2.45
N THR A 273 -30.03 -16.93 -2.30
CA THR A 273 -31.44 -16.65 -2.20
C THR A 273 -31.75 -16.08 -0.81
N GLY A 274 -31.79 -14.75 -0.73
CA GLY A 274 -32.17 -14.01 0.47
C GLY A 274 -31.14 -13.04 1.05
N LYS A 275 -29.90 -13.00 0.56
CA LYS A 275 -28.90 -12.00 0.99
C LYS A 275 -29.23 -10.62 0.41
N LEU A 276 -29.12 -9.61 1.25
CA LEU A 276 -29.23 -8.22 0.81
C LEU A 276 -28.17 -7.91 -0.26
N ARG A 277 -28.48 -6.97 -1.14
CA ARG A 277 -27.56 -6.50 -2.19
C ARG A 277 -26.19 -6.10 -1.63
N THR A 278 -26.18 -5.51 -0.44
CA THR A 278 -25.00 -5.03 0.29
C THR A 278 -24.17 -6.14 0.96
N GLU A 279 -24.65 -7.38 0.93
CA GLU A 279 -23.97 -8.55 1.50
C GLU A 279 -23.44 -9.51 0.43
N GLN A 280 -23.63 -9.18 -0.84
CA GLN A 280 -23.21 -10.04 -1.95
C GLN A 280 -21.73 -9.80 -2.27
N ASP A 281 -20.90 -10.80 -1.99
CA ASP A 281 -19.49 -10.87 -2.38
C ASP A 281 -19.30 -11.83 -3.58
N ILE A 282 -18.09 -11.86 -4.15
CA ILE A 282 -17.70 -12.89 -5.13
C ILE A 282 -17.78 -14.27 -4.46
N ASP A 283 -18.23 -15.27 -5.21
CA ASP A 283 -18.33 -16.66 -4.72
C ASP A 283 -16.95 -17.19 -4.33
N MET A 284 -16.85 -17.80 -3.15
CA MET A 284 -15.62 -18.37 -2.61
C MET A 284 -15.02 -19.44 -3.54
N LYS A 285 -15.84 -20.16 -4.31
CA LYS A 285 -15.34 -21.11 -5.32
C LYS A 285 -14.62 -20.39 -6.46
N ALA A 286 -15.20 -19.28 -6.93
CA ALA A 286 -14.58 -18.44 -7.95
C ALA A 286 -13.26 -17.84 -7.47
N ILE A 287 -13.20 -17.41 -6.19
CA ILE A 287 -11.97 -16.90 -5.57
C ILE A 287 -10.90 -17.99 -5.54
N ALA A 288 -11.22 -19.19 -5.06
CA ALA A 288 -10.25 -20.29 -4.99
C ALA A 288 -9.72 -20.68 -6.38
N ILE A 289 -10.60 -20.80 -7.38
CA ILE A 289 -10.21 -21.07 -8.78
C ILE A 289 -9.35 -19.91 -9.31
N GLY A 290 -9.74 -18.66 -9.06
CA GLY A 290 -9.00 -17.48 -9.49
C GLY A 290 -7.58 -17.44 -8.92
N ILE A 291 -7.40 -17.74 -7.63
CA ILE A 291 -6.08 -17.81 -6.99
C ILE A 291 -5.21 -18.86 -7.69
N VAL A 292 -5.73 -20.06 -7.93
CA VAL A 292 -4.98 -21.13 -8.60
C VAL A 292 -4.60 -20.74 -10.02
N VAL A 293 -5.55 -20.21 -10.81
CA VAL A 293 -5.32 -19.81 -12.21
C VAL A 293 -4.26 -18.71 -12.28
N VAL A 294 -4.36 -17.67 -11.45
CA VAL A 294 -3.40 -16.57 -11.46
C VAL A 294 -2.03 -17.03 -10.97
N THR A 295 -1.98 -17.91 -9.98
CA THR A 295 -0.70 -18.47 -9.50
C THR A 295 0.00 -19.28 -10.60
N ILE A 296 -0.75 -20.07 -11.38
CA ILE A 296 -0.23 -20.78 -12.55
C ILE A 296 0.22 -19.78 -13.63
N ALA A 297 -0.55 -18.71 -13.86
CA ALA A 297 -0.16 -17.67 -14.82
C ALA A 297 1.17 -17.01 -14.43
N ILE A 298 1.38 -16.69 -13.15
CA ILE A 298 2.66 -16.13 -12.66
C ILE A 298 3.82 -17.10 -12.91
N TRP A 299 3.61 -18.39 -12.66
CA TRP A 299 4.63 -19.41 -12.90
C TRP A 299 5.02 -19.53 -14.37
N LEU A 300 4.09 -19.21 -15.29
CA LEU A 300 4.31 -19.26 -16.73
C LEU A 300 4.88 -17.96 -17.33
N ILE A 301 5.15 -16.90 -16.54
CA ILE A 301 5.74 -15.66 -17.06
C ILE A 301 7.20 -15.92 -17.49
N PRO A 302 7.56 -15.76 -18.79
CA PRO A 302 8.83 -16.27 -19.31
C PRO A 302 10.07 -15.54 -18.77
N ASP A 303 10.00 -14.23 -18.60
CA ASP A 303 11.16 -13.37 -18.30
C ASP A 303 11.53 -13.35 -16.81
N ILE A 304 10.63 -13.84 -15.95
CA ILE A 304 10.84 -13.85 -14.50
C ILE A 304 10.71 -15.29 -14.00
N PRO A 305 11.83 -15.91 -13.64
CA PRO A 305 11.83 -17.30 -13.23
C PRO A 305 11.24 -17.45 -11.83
N VAL A 306 9.92 -17.57 -11.74
CA VAL A 306 9.24 -17.96 -10.51
C VAL A 306 9.16 -19.46 -10.46
N THR A 307 9.93 -20.07 -9.55
CA THR A 307 9.88 -21.52 -9.31
C THR A 307 8.55 -21.91 -8.65
N ILE A 308 8.22 -23.21 -8.62
CA ILE A 308 7.04 -23.71 -7.89
C ILE A 308 7.07 -23.26 -6.43
N LEU A 309 8.25 -23.29 -5.79
CA LEU A 309 8.43 -22.76 -4.44
C LEU A 309 8.10 -21.26 -4.38
N GLY A 310 8.57 -20.48 -5.35
CA GLY A 310 8.24 -19.06 -5.47
C GLY A 310 6.74 -18.81 -5.60
N ALA A 311 6.04 -19.60 -6.39
CA ALA A 311 4.59 -19.52 -6.54
C ALA A 311 3.85 -19.82 -5.21
N ILE A 312 4.31 -20.83 -4.47
CA ILE A 312 3.77 -21.13 -3.13
C ILE A 312 4.04 -19.97 -2.15
N LEU A 313 5.25 -19.42 -2.17
CA LEU A 313 5.59 -18.24 -1.35
C LEU A 313 4.70 -17.03 -1.68
N ILE A 314 4.39 -16.79 -2.95
CA ILE A 314 3.48 -15.72 -3.36
C ILE A 314 2.09 -15.91 -2.74
N VAL A 315 1.54 -17.11 -2.76
CA VAL A 315 0.21 -17.38 -2.17
C VAL A 315 0.23 -17.19 -0.65
N ILE A 316 1.21 -17.77 0.04
CA ILE A 316 1.28 -17.73 1.51
C ILE A 316 1.57 -16.31 1.99
N PHE A 317 2.65 -15.70 1.50
CA PHE A 317 3.04 -14.33 1.92
C PHE A 317 2.14 -13.27 1.32
N GLY A 318 1.60 -13.49 0.12
CA GLY A 318 0.61 -12.61 -0.48
C GLY A 318 -0.64 -12.50 0.38
N PHE A 319 -1.20 -13.62 0.81
CA PHE A 319 -2.33 -13.63 1.73
C PHE A 319 -1.98 -13.01 3.11
N PHE A 320 -0.80 -13.35 3.64
CA PHE A 320 -0.30 -12.77 4.87
C PHE A 320 -0.21 -11.24 4.79
N PHE A 321 0.48 -10.70 3.78
CA PHE A 321 0.65 -9.26 3.64
C PHE A 321 -0.62 -8.55 3.18
N ALA A 322 -1.51 -9.21 2.43
CA ALA A 322 -2.85 -8.69 2.16
C ALA A 322 -3.63 -8.44 3.46
N THR A 323 -3.58 -9.40 4.38
CA THR A 323 -4.25 -9.26 5.69
C THR A 323 -3.63 -8.15 6.54
N VAL A 324 -2.30 -8.11 6.61
CA VAL A 324 -1.57 -7.09 7.38
C VAL A 324 -1.84 -5.70 6.80
N SER A 325 -1.71 -5.55 5.49
CA SER A 325 -1.94 -4.30 4.77
C SER A 325 -3.36 -3.78 4.99
N SER A 326 -4.37 -4.63 4.73
CA SER A 326 -5.78 -4.25 4.90
C SER A 326 -6.11 -3.82 6.33
N ARG A 327 -5.51 -4.48 7.34
CA ARG A 327 -5.68 -4.09 8.73
C ARG A 327 -4.97 -2.78 9.07
N MET A 328 -3.74 -2.59 8.57
CA MET A 328 -2.99 -1.35 8.76
C MET A 328 -3.72 -0.17 8.13
N VAL A 329 -4.19 -0.32 6.89
CA VAL A 329 -5.00 0.69 6.20
C VAL A 329 -6.27 1.02 6.97
N GLY A 330 -6.88 0.02 7.61
CA GLY A 330 -8.03 0.23 8.49
C GLY A 330 -7.76 1.17 9.68
N ILE A 331 -6.50 1.28 10.09
CA ILE A 331 -6.07 2.12 11.21
C ILE A 331 -5.51 3.46 10.73
N VAL A 332 -4.58 3.44 9.76
CA VAL A 332 -3.77 4.61 9.40
C VAL A 332 -4.11 5.22 8.04
N GLY A 333 -5.02 4.62 7.28
CA GLY A 333 -5.32 5.00 5.89
C GLY A 333 -4.36 4.39 4.86
N SER A 334 -4.74 4.42 3.58
CA SER A 334 -3.94 3.85 2.49
C SER A 334 -2.70 4.69 2.18
N SER A 335 -2.76 6.01 2.31
CA SER A 335 -1.61 6.91 2.14
C SER A 335 -0.46 6.63 3.11
N ASN A 336 -0.75 6.03 4.26
CA ASN A 336 0.23 5.69 5.28
C ASN A 336 0.54 4.18 5.34
N ASN A 337 0.09 3.42 4.35
CA ASN A 337 0.33 1.99 4.27
C ASN A 337 1.83 1.70 4.06
N PRO A 338 2.49 0.94 4.94
CA PRO A 338 3.93 0.70 4.87
C PRO A 338 4.32 -0.36 3.83
N VAL A 339 3.84 -0.22 2.59
CA VAL A 339 4.04 -1.18 1.49
C VAL A 339 5.52 -1.45 1.23
N SER A 340 6.36 -0.41 1.26
CA SER A 340 7.82 -0.57 1.07
C SER A 340 8.48 -1.40 2.17
N GLY A 341 8.01 -1.28 3.43
CA GLY A 341 8.49 -2.11 4.55
C GLY A 341 8.13 -3.59 4.36
N MET A 342 6.90 -3.85 3.91
CA MET A 342 6.45 -5.21 3.57
C MET A 342 7.22 -5.79 2.39
N ALA A 343 7.53 -4.97 1.37
CA ALA A 343 8.36 -5.37 0.24
C ALA A 343 9.78 -5.76 0.67
N ILE A 344 10.43 -4.96 1.54
CA ILE A 344 11.76 -5.28 2.08
C ILE A 344 11.73 -6.61 2.84
N ALA A 345 10.77 -6.80 3.74
CA ALA A 345 10.63 -8.04 4.51
C ALA A 345 10.42 -9.26 3.58
N THR A 346 9.57 -9.11 2.56
CA THR A 346 9.33 -10.15 1.55
C THR A 346 10.59 -10.50 0.78
N LEU A 347 11.31 -9.48 0.28
CA LEU A 347 12.53 -9.68 -0.51
C LEU A 347 13.62 -10.37 0.29
N LEU A 348 13.83 -9.98 1.54
CA LEU A 348 14.80 -10.62 2.43
C LEU A 348 14.47 -12.11 2.62
N PHE A 349 13.19 -12.42 2.89
CA PHE A 349 12.76 -13.80 3.09
C PHE A 349 12.80 -14.63 1.80
N ALA A 350 12.29 -14.09 0.68
CA ALA A 350 12.31 -14.77 -0.62
C ALA A 350 13.75 -15.05 -1.07
N THR A 351 14.65 -14.07 -0.94
CA THR A 351 16.07 -14.24 -1.27
C THR A 351 16.72 -15.32 -0.42
N LEU A 352 16.41 -15.38 0.88
CA LEU A 352 16.91 -16.43 1.77
C LEU A 352 16.42 -17.82 1.32
N CYS A 353 15.13 -17.96 1.02
CA CYS A 353 14.54 -19.21 0.55
C CYS A 353 15.18 -19.66 -0.77
N LEU A 354 15.31 -18.77 -1.75
CA LEU A 354 15.92 -19.08 -3.05
C LEU A 354 17.40 -19.47 -2.89
N LYS A 355 18.14 -18.78 -2.02
CA LYS A 355 19.53 -19.14 -1.72
C LYS A 355 19.66 -20.54 -1.11
N VAL A 356 18.78 -20.91 -0.19
CA VAL A 356 18.75 -22.24 0.43
C VAL A 356 18.42 -23.34 -0.57
N THR A 357 17.58 -23.06 -1.57
CA THR A 357 17.23 -24.00 -2.64
C THR A 357 18.24 -24.06 -3.78
N GLY A 358 19.33 -23.26 -3.69
CA GLY A 358 20.39 -23.26 -4.70
C GLY A 358 20.11 -22.36 -5.91
N ASP A 359 19.02 -21.60 -5.89
CA ASP A 359 18.68 -20.64 -6.94
C ASP A 359 19.42 -19.32 -6.69
N VAL A 360 20.62 -19.23 -7.25
CA VAL A 360 21.57 -18.13 -7.03
C VAL A 360 21.93 -17.41 -8.35
N GLY A 361 22.70 -16.32 -8.24
CA GLY A 361 23.09 -15.53 -9.40
C GLY A 361 21.96 -14.71 -9.99
N VAL A 362 22.06 -14.36 -11.28
CA VAL A 362 21.07 -13.49 -11.96
C VAL A 362 19.68 -14.12 -12.00
N HIS A 363 19.61 -15.45 -12.12
CA HIS A 363 18.35 -16.19 -12.12
C HIS A 363 17.62 -16.02 -10.77
N GLY A 364 18.30 -16.31 -9.66
CA GLY A 364 17.74 -16.11 -8.32
C GLY A 364 17.41 -14.64 -8.00
N MET A 365 18.23 -13.68 -8.50
CA MET A 365 17.93 -12.25 -8.35
C MET A 365 16.63 -11.85 -9.06
N LYS A 366 16.45 -12.28 -10.32
CA LYS A 366 15.19 -12.05 -11.07
C LYS A 366 13.99 -12.69 -10.37
N GLY A 367 14.15 -13.93 -9.92
CA GLY A 367 13.11 -14.68 -9.19
C GLY A 367 12.70 -13.98 -7.88
N ALA A 368 13.67 -13.53 -7.08
CA ALA A 368 13.42 -12.82 -5.84
C ALA A 368 12.63 -11.51 -6.08
N ILE A 369 13.05 -10.71 -7.07
CA ILE A 369 12.35 -9.48 -7.43
C ILE A 369 10.95 -9.77 -7.98
N GLY A 370 10.79 -10.81 -8.80
CA GLY A 370 9.48 -11.24 -9.29
C GLY A 370 8.51 -11.57 -8.15
N ILE A 371 8.94 -12.43 -7.24
CA ILE A 371 8.17 -12.81 -6.04
C ILE A 371 7.85 -11.57 -5.19
N GLY A 372 8.89 -10.77 -4.90
CA GLY A 372 8.74 -9.55 -4.10
C GLY A 372 7.80 -8.52 -4.74
N SER A 373 7.85 -8.37 -6.07
CA SER A 373 6.99 -7.44 -6.80
C SER A 373 5.52 -7.87 -6.75
N VAL A 374 5.23 -9.13 -7.02
CA VAL A 374 3.86 -9.66 -6.94
C VAL A 374 3.31 -9.47 -5.54
N ILE A 375 4.06 -9.82 -4.48
CA ILE A 375 3.60 -9.69 -3.09
C ILE A 375 3.44 -8.21 -2.69
N CYS A 376 4.32 -7.33 -3.15
CA CYS A 376 4.23 -5.90 -2.91
C CYS A 376 2.94 -5.31 -3.53
N ILE A 377 2.63 -5.70 -4.77
CA ILE A 377 1.41 -5.29 -5.46
C ILE A 377 0.17 -5.87 -4.77
N ILE A 378 0.21 -7.15 -4.34
CA ILE A 378 -0.86 -7.75 -3.56
C ILE A 378 -1.14 -6.94 -2.29
N ALA A 379 -0.11 -6.56 -1.54
CA ALA A 379 -0.25 -5.80 -0.31
C ALA A 379 -0.82 -4.39 -0.56
N ALA A 380 -0.35 -3.69 -1.59
CA ALA A 380 -0.89 -2.39 -1.97
C ALA A 380 -2.36 -2.50 -2.37
N MET A 381 -2.67 -3.39 -3.31
CA MET A 381 -4.02 -3.59 -3.84
C MET A 381 -5.01 -4.04 -2.76
N ALA A 382 -4.64 -4.99 -1.89
CA ALA A 382 -5.52 -5.44 -0.82
C ALA A 382 -5.80 -4.32 0.20
N GLY A 383 -4.80 -3.48 0.50
CA GLY A 383 -4.95 -2.31 1.34
C GLY A 383 -5.98 -1.34 0.78
N ASP A 384 -5.79 -0.89 -0.44
CA ASP A 384 -6.66 0.09 -1.08
C ASP A 384 -8.05 -0.48 -1.37
N THR A 385 -8.15 -1.73 -1.84
CA THR A 385 -9.45 -2.42 -2.00
C THR A 385 -10.21 -2.47 -0.68
N SER A 386 -9.53 -2.68 0.46
CA SER A 386 -10.19 -2.67 1.76
C SER A 386 -10.80 -1.31 2.11
N GLN A 387 -10.09 -0.25 1.77
CA GLN A 387 -10.52 1.13 1.93
C GLN A 387 -11.73 1.45 1.06
N ASP A 388 -11.66 1.08 -0.23
CA ASP A 388 -12.74 1.30 -1.20
C ASP A 388 -14.01 0.52 -0.84
N LEU A 389 -13.85 -0.72 -0.37
CA LEU A 389 -14.96 -1.52 0.13
C LEU A 389 -15.58 -0.94 1.41
N LYS A 390 -14.79 -0.22 2.23
CA LYS A 390 -15.33 0.53 3.37
C LYS A 390 -16.16 1.73 2.91
N THR A 391 -15.66 2.50 1.92
CA THR A 391 -16.42 3.57 1.28
C THR A 391 -17.77 3.04 0.76
N GLY A 392 -17.72 1.96 -0.02
CA GLY A 392 -18.92 1.32 -0.55
C GLY A 392 -19.86 0.75 0.53
N TYR A 393 -19.31 0.25 1.64
CA TYR A 393 -20.10 -0.22 2.79
C TYR A 393 -20.91 0.92 3.41
N ILE A 394 -20.30 2.09 3.60
CA ILE A 394 -20.97 3.28 4.16
C ILE A 394 -22.04 3.80 3.19
N LEU A 395 -21.75 3.81 1.89
CA LEU A 395 -22.68 4.28 0.85
C LEU A 395 -23.75 3.25 0.44
N GLY A 396 -23.70 2.04 1.00
CA GLY A 396 -24.63 0.96 0.65
C GLY A 396 -24.40 0.40 -0.76
N ALA A 397 -23.18 0.43 -1.29
CA ALA A 397 -22.83 -0.16 -2.58
C ALA A 397 -22.94 -1.70 -2.57
N THR A 398 -22.96 -2.32 -3.75
CA THR A 398 -22.90 -3.77 -3.90
C THR A 398 -21.44 -4.21 -3.92
N PRO A 399 -20.93 -4.90 -2.87
CA PRO A 399 -19.50 -5.25 -2.79
C PRO A 399 -19.01 -6.04 -4.00
N LYS A 400 -19.78 -7.00 -4.46
CA LYS A 400 -19.47 -7.82 -5.63
C LYS A 400 -19.15 -6.99 -6.88
N LYS A 401 -19.88 -5.88 -7.09
CA LYS A 401 -19.61 -4.99 -8.24
C LYS A 401 -18.27 -4.26 -8.08
N GLN A 402 -17.95 -3.77 -6.87
CA GLN A 402 -16.67 -3.14 -6.59
C GLN A 402 -15.48 -4.12 -6.69
N GLN A 403 -15.69 -5.37 -6.30
CA GLN A 403 -14.67 -6.43 -6.35
C GLN A 403 -14.35 -6.89 -7.78
N ILE A 404 -15.27 -6.69 -8.73
CA ILE A 404 -15.09 -7.08 -10.14
C ILE A 404 -14.59 -5.91 -10.99
N GLY A 405 -15.05 -4.67 -10.70
CA GLY A 405 -14.67 -3.46 -11.43
C GLY A 405 -13.31 -2.96 -11.08
#